data_c5e49e5ae02c37da8d2119d8dd43159c
#
_entry.id   c5e49e5ae02c37da8d2119d8dd43159c
#
_cell.length_a   1.000
_cell.length_b   1.000
_cell.length_c   1.000
_cell.angle_alpha   90.00
_cell.angle_beta   90.00
_cell.angle_gamma   90.00
#
_symmetry.space_group_name_H-M   'P 1'
#
loop_
_entity.id
_entity.type
_entity.pdbx_description
1 polymer ?
#
loop_
_entity_poly.entity_id
_entity_poly.type
_entity_poly.pdbx_seq_one_letter_code
_entity_poly.pdbx_strand_id
1 'polypeptide(L)'
;MKKKSEKNILLCVAGLTPPIITETLHVLAVKEKRRIDEIRVITTTQGEKRVKESLFDSGIFQEFCRDYPEETAKLCFNEKCLYLLNDRKTGIPSDADFPEDRLPDIRTTGENEKAANQICEIVRFWTRDENSERVFATVAGGRKTMGNYLAFAMSLFGRRQDRLSHVLVSEEFERVGKPPVKFYYEPPAPRPVFDIKNNPVFTADGKPLTTDMARTTLAEIPFVRLRRILSEDYGDQPGEYASFVKQVQDELDLLETDHPVKIHLNSHRRKIAKHAFSLTPGEMLMYAIFARQRRTALTEEKAALLYDEILFEHFENAIRLITAADGDEYGLDCVMNGGTPYDFLINYLVQKQGRLVNGRINRVGINEKGKEVKLNKTLHELVRDVNAKLEDKRIPDRFMIKPQRKTKNVPHNWLAVSPDKIVFMK
;
A
#
# COMPACT_ATOMS: atom_id res chain seq x y z
N MET A 1 23.58 -16.86 -4.43
CA MET A 1 22.93 -16.27 -3.24
C MET A 1 22.01 -17.34 -2.64
N LYS A 2 22.23 -17.77 -1.39
CA LYS A 2 21.31 -18.68 -0.71
C LYS A 2 19.99 -17.91 -0.49
N LYS A 3 18.87 -18.45 -1.04
CA LYS A 3 17.52 -17.94 -0.80
C LYS A 3 17.32 -17.93 0.72
N LYS A 4 17.17 -16.75 1.33
CA LYS A 4 16.82 -16.62 2.75
C LYS A 4 15.51 -17.38 2.93
N SER A 5 15.47 -18.34 3.83
CA SER A 5 14.26 -19.14 4.10
C SER A 5 13.15 -18.17 4.51
N GLU A 6 12.04 -18.17 3.79
CA GLU A 6 10.87 -17.38 4.14
C GLU A 6 10.39 -17.80 5.54
N LYS A 7 10.33 -16.84 6.46
CA LYS A 7 9.83 -17.02 7.82
C LYS A 7 8.32 -16.77 7.83
N ASN A 8 7.55 -17.65 8.45
CA ASN A 8 6.11 -17.50 8.60
C ASN A 8 5.79 -17.05 10.03
N ILE A 9 5.06 -15.96 10.14
CA ILE A 9 4.70 -15.33 11.42
C ILE A 9 3.19 -15.42 11.60
N LEU A 10 2.76 -15.95 12.75
CA LEU A 10 1.40 -15.78 13.21
C LEU A 10 1.29 -14.50 14.04
N LEU A 11 0.56 -13.50 13.53
CA LEU A 11 0.34 -12.22 14.19
C LEU A 11 -1.06 -12.18 14.80
N CYS A 12 -1.15 -12.09 16.13
CA CYS A 12 -2.39 -12.05 16.87
C CYS A 12 -2.60 -10.70 17.55
N VAL A 13 -3.84 -10.25 17.64
CA VAL A 13 -4.26 -9.31 18.69
C VAL A 13 -4.90 -10.13 19.80
N ALA A 14 -4.50 -9.92 21.05
CA ALA A 14 -5.03 -10.67 22.19
C ALA A 14 -5.42 -9.75 23.35
N GLY A 15 -6.44 -10.16 24.09
CA GLY A 15 -6.91 -9.51 25.31
C GLY A 15 -7.20 -10.57 26.38
N LEU A 16 -8.46 -10.67 26.79
CA LEU A 16 -8.88 -11.56 27.88
C LEU A 16 -9.12 -13.02 27.45
N THR A 17 -8.94 -13.36 26.18
CA THR A 17 -9.21 -14.69 25.60
C THR A 17 -7.99 -15.26 24.88
N PRO A 18 -6.91 -15.62 25.60
CA PRO A 18 -5.68 -16.16 25.01
C PRO A 18 -5.81 -17.45 24.19
N PRO A 19 -6.80 -18.35 24.42
CA PRO A 19 -6.92 -19.57 23.62
C PRO A 19 -6.97 -19.39 22.12
N ILE A 20 -7.44 -18.24 21.63
CA ILE A 20 -7.45 -17.94 20.18
C ILE A 20 -6.07 -18.10 19.54
N ILE A 21 -4.99 -17.95 20.32
CA ILE A 21 -3.61 -18.09 19.85
C ILE A 21 -3.33 -19.55 19.50
N THR A 22 -3.59 -20.47 20.46
CA THR A 22 -3.37 -21.91 20.27
C THR A 22 -4.39 -22.55 19.34
N GLU A 23 -5.64 -22.09 19.34
CA GLU A 23 -6.67 -22.49 18.38
C GLU A 23 -6.28 -22.14 16.95
N THR A 24 -5.83 -20.89 16.72
CA THR A 24 -5.35 -20.45 15.38
C THR A 24 -4.10 -21.22 14.98
N LEU A 25 -3.13 -21.36 15.89
CA LEU A 25 -1.91 -22.12 15.63
C LEU A 25 -2.23 -23.56 15.25
N HIS A 26 -3.14 -24.22 15.98
CA HIS A 26 -3.55 -25.60 15.71
C HIS A 26 -4.10 -25.74 14.27
N VAL A 27 -5.00 -24.85 13.87
CA VAL A 27 -5.55 -24.95 12.49
C VAL A 27 -4.46 -24.70 11.46
N LEU A 28 -3.63 -23.68 11.62
CA LEU A 28 -2.57 -23.40 10.66
C LEU A 28 -1.51 -24.50 10.61
N ALA A 29 -0.95 -24.86 11.76
CA ALA A 29 0.19 -25.77 11.80
C ALA A 29 -0.21 -27.23 11.64
N VAL A 30 -1.29 -27.65 12.32
CA VAL A 30 -1.66 -29.08 12.36
C VAL A 30 -2.63 -29.44 11.22
N LYS A 31 -3.70 -28.67 11.03
CA LYS A 31 -4.71 -29.00 10.01
C LYS A 31 -4.29 -28.58 8.61
N GLU A 32 -3.79 -27.34 8.42
CA GLU A 32 -3.34 -26.82 7.12
C GLU A 32 -1.88 -27.19 6.80
N LYS A 33 -1.14 -27.79 7.72
CA LYS A 33 0.28 -28.15 7.57
C LYS A 33 1.16 -26.96 7.16
N ARG A 34 0.85 -25.77 7.70
CA ARG A 34 1.63 -24.56 7.51
C ARG A 34 2.71 -24.47 8.57
N ARG A 35 3.98 -24.42 8.15
CA ARG A 35 5.04 -24.11 9.09
C ARG A 35 4.85 -22.70 9.66
N ILE A 36 4.78 -22.58 10.97
CA ILE A 36 4.82 -21.28 11.69
C ILE A 36 6.14 -21.23 12.44
N ASP A 37 6.92 -20.18 12.17
CA ASP A 37 8.26 -20.02 12.77
C ASP A 37 8.22 -19.16 14.03
N GLU A 38 7.24 -18.25 14.13
CA GLU A 38 7.10 -17.36 15.28
C GLU A 38 5.66 -16.94 15.49
N ILE A 39 5.25 -16.81 16.74
CA ILE A 39 3.99 -16.17 17.14
C ILE A 39 4.32 -14.79 17.70
N ARG A 40 3.59 -13.78 17.28
CA ARG A 40 3.66 -12.40 17.78
C ARG A 40 2.29 -11.94 18.22
N VAL A 41 2.22 -11.40 19.43
CA VAL A 41 0.95 -11.02 20.03
C VAL A 41 0.97 -9.54 20.39
N ILE A 42 0.06 -8.77 19.81
CA ILE A 42 -0.17 -7.37 20.18
C ILE A 42 -1.21 -7.36 21.29
N THR A 43 -0.88 -6.77 22.44
CA THR A 43 -1.72 -6.83 23.61
C THR A 43 -1.55 -5.63 24.53
N THR A 44 -2.36 -5.56 25.58
CA THR A 44 -2.24 -4.62 26.71
C THR A 44 -1.66 -5.34 27.93
N THR A 45 -1.33 -4.61 29.01
CA THR A 45 -0.83 -5.21 30.24
C THR A 45 -1.80 -6.25 30.83
N GLN A 46 -3.12 -5.97 30.78
CA GLN A 46 -4.12 -6.96 31.21
C GLN A 46 -4.13 -8.20 30.32
N GLY A 47 -3.99 -8.00 29.00
CA GLY A 47 -3.91 -9.10 28.05
C GLY A 47 -2.61 -9.90 28.19
N GLU A 48 -1.47 -9.26 28.41
CA GLU A 48 -0.19 -9.92 28.71
C GLU A 48 -0.34 -10.86 29.91
N LYS A 49 -0.86 -10.33 31.03
CA LYS A 49 -1.11 -11.14 32.24
C LYS A 49 -1.94 -12.37 31.91
N ARG A 50 -3.02 -12.19 31.11
CA ARG A 50 -3.88 -13.33 30.71
C ARG A 50 -3.17 -14.33 29.82
N VAL A 51 -2.34 -13.88 28.90
CA VAL A 51 -1.54 -14.79 28.04
C VAL A 51 -0.56 -15.59 28.90
N LYS A 52 0.16 -14.93 29.81
CA LYS A 52 1.10 -15.60 30.74
C LYS A 52 0.41 -16.63 31.59
N GLU A 53 -0.62 -16.24 32.34
CA GLU A 53 -1.39 -17.16 33.23
C GLU A 53 -2.00 -18.32 32.44
N SER A 54 -2.55 -18.06 31.26
CA SER A 54 -3.35 -19.03 30.54
C SER A 54 -2.56 -19.98 29.64
N LEU A 55 -1.39 -19.57 29.14
CA LEU A 55 -0.63 -20.35 28.18
C LEU A 55 0.76 -20.75 28.69
N PHE A 56 1.47 -19.87 29.42
CA PHE A 56 2.82 -20.13 29.87
C PHE A 56 2.83 -20.76 31.27
N ASP A 57 2.30 -20.07 32.28
CA ASP A 57 2.32 -20.52 33.66
C ASP A 57 1.48 -21.80 33.90
N SER A 58 0.37 -21.92 33.16
CA SER A 58 -0.47 -23.12 33.16
C SER A 58 0.16 -24.33 32.49
N GLY A 59 1.25 -24.14 31.73
CA GLY A 59 1.89 -25.20 30.95
C GLY A 59 1.16 -25.61 29.66
N ILE A 60 0.06 -24.94 29.29
CA ILE A 60 -0.75 -25.30 28.12
C ILE A 60 0.04 -25.19 26.80
N PHE A 61 0.87 -24.16 26.66
CA PHE A 61 1.68 -24.03 25.45
C PHE A 61 2.76 -25.12 25.36
N GLN A 62 3.36 -25.49 26.47
CA GLN A 62 4.30 -26.61 26.54
C GLN A 62 3.62 -27.96 26.27
N GLU A 63 2.37 -28.11 26.69
CA GLU A 63 1.55 -29.28 26.39
C GLU A 63 1.26 -29.35 24.89
N PHE A 64 0.88 -28.23 24.25
CA PHE A 64 0.71 -28.13 22.81
C PHE A 64 1.99 -28.57 22.05
N CYS A 65 3.15 -28.10 22.49
CA CYS A 65 4.43 -28.48 21.89
C CYS A 65 4.75 -29.98 22.02
N ARG A 66 4.35 -30.60 23.14
CA ARG A 66 4.51 -32.06 23.34
C ARG A 66 3.56 -32.85 22.46
N ASP A 67 2.35 -32.37 22.28
CA ASP A 67 1.33 -33.00 21.46
C ASP A 67 1.67 -32.92 19.95
N TYR A 68 2.34 -31.83 19.52
CA TYR A 68 2.68 -31.55 18.13
C TYR A 68 4.16 -31.19 17.96
N PRO A 69 5.09 -32.13 18.26
CA PRO A 69 6.52 -31.84 18.30
C PRO A 69 7.11 -31.50 16.91
N GLU A 70 6.57 -32.08 15.84
CA GLU A 70 7.05 -31.82 14.48
C GLU A 70 6.67 -30.42 14.00
N GLU A 71 5.43 -30.01 14.23
CA GLU A 71 4.89 -28.72 13.85
C GLU A 71 5.51 -27.57 14.63
N THR A 72 5.95 -27.85 15.88
CA THR A 72 6.48 -26.84 16.80
C THR A 72 8.00 -26.84 16.96
N ALA A 73 8.72 -27.77 16.30
CA ALA A 73 10.17 -27.95 16.44
C ALA A 73 11.02 -26.68 16.26
N LYS A 74 10.55 -25.73 15.45
CA LYS A 74 11.21 -24.44 15.17
C LYS A 74 10.40 -23.22 15.58
N LEU A 75 9.29 -23.47 16.28
CA LEU A 75 8.37 -22.40 16.67
C LEU A 75 8.96 -21.59 17.84
N CYS A 76 9.02 -20.28 17.67
CA CYS A 76 9.35 -19.35 18.74
C CYS A 76 8.08 -18.70 19.28
N PHE A 77 7.78 -18.95 20.55
CA PHE A 77 6.73 -18.25 21.29
C PHE A 77 7.08 -18.19 22.76
N ASN A 78 7.37 -17.02 23.25
CA ASN A 78 7.70 -16.73 24.65
C ASN A 78 7.30 -15.29 25.00
N GLU A 79 7.59 -14.83 26.20
CA GLU A 79 7.21 -13.49 26.65
C GLU A 79 7.75 -12.35 25.78
N LYS A 80 8.92 -12.50 25.17
CA LYS A 80 9.48 -11.50 24.23
C LYS A 80 8.71 -11.38 22.92
N CYS A 81 7.78 -12.29 22.67
CA CYS A 81 6.89 -12.24 21.51
C CYS A 81 5.61 -11.42 21.79
N LEU A 82 5.47 -10.84 22.99
CA LEU A 82 4.33 -10.02 23.39
C LEU A 82 4.65 -8.54 23.17
N TYR A 83 3.98 -7.89 22.23
CA TYR A 83 4.09 -6.47 21.92
C TYR A 83 3.07 -5.69 22.74
N LEU A 84 3.54 -5.05 23.80
CA LEU A 84 2.69 -4.31 24.73
C LEU A 84 2.42 -2.91 24.23
N LEU A 85 1.16 -2.62 23.94
CA LEU A 85 0.72 -1.29 23.61
C LEU A 85 1.07 -0.31 24.74
N ASN A 86 1.54 0.87 24.39
CA ASN A 86 2.03 1.87 25.33
C ASN A 86 1.44 3.25 25.07
N ASP A 87 1.78 4.23 25.91
CA ASP A 87 1.26 5.59 25.87
C ASP A 87 1.88 6.48 24.77
N ARG A 88 2.79 5.94 23.95
CA ARG A 88 3.38 6.65 22.83
C ARG A 88 2.38 6.82 21.70
N LYS A 89 2.46 7.94 21.02
CA LYS A 89 1.56 8.26 19.92
C LYS A 89 1.79 7.36 18.71
N THR A 90 3.05 7.04 18.41
CA THR A 90 3.48 6.22 17.27
C THR A 90 4.69 5.36 17.66
N GLY A 91 5.03 4.40 16.80
CA GLY A 91 6.19 3.54 16.94
C GLY A 91 5.84 2.10 17.30
N ILE A 92 6.82 1.22 17.16
CA ILE A 92 6.67 -0.18 17.51
C ILE A 92 6.98 -0.32 19.00
N PRO A 93 6.09 -0.93 19.80
CA PRO A 93 6.40 -1.25 21.18
C PRO A 93 7.65 -2.12 21.28
N SER A 94 8.54 -1.80 22.19
CA SER A 94 9.77 -2.56 22.46
C SER A 94 9.88 -2.96 23.91
N ASP A 95 10.68 -3.99 24.19
CA ASP A 95 10.96 -4.43 25.57
C ASP A 95 11.68 -3.35 26.42
N ALA A 96 12.27 -2.34 25.75
CA ALA A 96 12.95 -1.22 26.41
C ALA A 96 11.99 -0.09 26.83
N ASP A 97 10.68 -0.21 26.51
CA ASP A 97 9.68 0.75 26.93
C ASP A 97 9.46 0.65 28.43
N PHE A 98 9.41 1.79 29.11
CA PHE A 98 9.21 1.84 30.55
C PHE A 98 7.87 1.20 30.93
N PRO A 99 7.81 0.37 31.98
CA PRO A 99 6.58 -0.30 32.41
C PRO A 99 5.41 0.66 32.67
N GLU A 100 5.70 1.87 33.16
CA GLU A 100 4.73 2.92 33.44
C GLU A 100 4.05 3.49 32.19
N ASP A 101 4.69 3.37 31.03
CA ASP A 101 4.13 3.85 29.76
C ASP A 101 3.18 2.82 29.12
N ARG A 102 3.09 1.61 29.66
CA ARG A 102 2.28 0.54 29.09
C ARG A 102 0.79 0.77 29.32
N LEU A 103 -0.02 0.57 28.28
CA LEU A 103 -1.47 0.68 28.40
C LEU A 103 -2.05 -0.51 29.18
N PRO A 104 -2.72 -0.26 30.32
CA PRO A 104 -3.38 -1.33 31.08
C PRO A 104 -4.50 -2.01 30.27
N ASP A 105 -5.30 -1.23 29.59
CA ASP A 105 -6.41 -1.62 28.73
C ASP A 105 -6.71 -0.49 27.73
N ILE A 106 -7.69 -0.67 26.84
CA ILE A 106 -8.15 0.36 25.91
C ILE A 106 -9.57 0.74 26.29
N ARG A 107 -9.75 1.91 26.93
CA ARG A 107 -11.04 2.38 27.45
C ARG A 107 -11.41 3.79 27.03
N THR A 108 -10.44 4.59 26.63
CA THR A 108 -10.63 5.98 26.18
C THR A 108 -10.37 6.10 24.69
N THR A 109 -10.87 7.18 24.08
CA THR A 109 -10.61 7.51 22.67
C THR A 109 -9.12 7.68 22.41
N GLY A 110 -8.38 8.35 23.33
CA GLY A 110 -6.94 8.55 23.17
C GLY A 110 -6.13 7.26 23.21
N GLU A 111 -6.46 6.34 24.14
CA GLU A 111 -5.83 5.00 24.19
C GLU A 111 -6.14 4.19 22.93
N ASN A 112 -7.38 4.30 22.42
CA ASN A 112 -7.79 3.63 21.19
C ASN A 112 -7.04 4.16 19.96
N GLU A 113 -6.78 5.47 19.89
CA GLU A 113 -5.98 6.09 18.84
C GLU A 113 -4.52 5.62 18.88
N LYS A 114 -3.90 5.59 20.08
CA LYS A 114 -2.55 5.07 20.27
C LYS A 114 -2.45 3.61 19.87
N ALA A 115 -3.43 2.79 20.25
CA ALA A 115 -3.50 1.39 19.84
C ALA A 115 -3.61 1.25 18.33
N ALA A 116 -4.43 2.05 17.66
CA ALA A 116 -4.56 2.07 16.20
C ALA A 116 -3.23 2.37 15.52
N ASN A 117 -2.54 3.41 15.98
CA ASN A 117 -1.25 3.82 15.43
C ASN A 117 -0.19 2.73 15.58
N GLN A 118 -0.06 2.14 16.77
CA GLN A 118 0.94 1.10 17.05
C GLN A 118 0.65 -0.21 16.33
N ILE A 119 -0.62 -0.65 16.26
CA ILE A 119 -1.01 -1.84 15.47
C ILE A 119 -0.66 -1.61 13.99
N CYS A 120 -0.96 -0.43 13.48
CA CYS A 120 -0.66 -0.05 12.10
C CYS A 120 0.86 -0.10 11.82
N GLU A 121 1.68 0.47 12.71
CA GLU A 121 3.13 0.46 12.60
C GLU A 121 3.73 -0.96 12.69
N ILE A 122 3.21 -1.81 13.57
CA ILE A 122 3.64 -3.20 13.68
C ILE A 122 3.38 -3.95 12.37
N VAL A 123 2.16 -3.83 11.82
CA VAL A 123 1.83 -4.47 10.53
C VAL A 123 2.70 -3.93 9.42
N ARG A 124 2.87 -2.60 9.33
CA ARG A 124 3.73 -1.95 8.34
C ARG A 124 5.15 -2.48 8.40
N PHE A 125 5.73 -2.58 9.60
CA PHE A 125 7.09 -3.09 9.80
C PHE A 125 7.24 -4.54 9.31
N TRP A 126 6.31 -5.42 9.67
CA TRP A 126 6.39 -6.84 9.34
C TRP A 126 5.98 -7.17 7.90
N THR A 127 5.37 -6.23 7.20
CA THR A 127 5.00 -6.39 5.77
C THR A 127 5.91 -5.61 4.82
N ARG A 128 7.05 -5.05 5.28
CA ARG A 128 8.04 -4.41 4.39
C ARG A 128 8.60 -5.42 3.38
N ASP A 129 8.89 -4.96 2.16
CA ASP A 129 9.39 -5.84 1.08
C ASP A 129 10.74 -6.48 1.40
N GLU A 130 11.57 -5.80 2.19
CA GLU A 130 12.87 -6.29 2.64
C GLU A 130 12.74 -7.49 3.59
N ASN A 131 11.62 -7.61 4.28
CA ASN A 131 11.33 -8.75 5.13
C ASN A 131 10.72 -9.86 4.28
N SER A 132 11.45 -10.95 4.06
CA SER A 132 10.96 -12.16 3.39
C SER A 132 9.92 -12.94 4.23
N GLU A 133 9.38 -12.34 5.29
CA GLU A 133 8.45 -12.96 6.21
C GLU A 133 7.04 -12.97 5.62
N ARG A 134 6.29 -14.06 5.83
CA ARG A 134 4.86 -14.14 5.52
C ARG A 134 4.07 -13.96 6.80
N VAL A 135 3.08 -13.08 6.77
CA VAL A 135 2.23 -12.77 7.93
C VAL A 135 0.88 -13.49 7.80
N PHE A 136 0.56 -14.30 8.79
CA PHE A 136 -0.76 -14.89 9.03
C PHE A 136 -1.37 -14.12 10.20
N ALA A 137 -2.24 -13.15 9.92
CA ALA A 137 -2.87 -12.33 10.95
C ALA A 137 -4.22 -12.92 11.37
N THR A 138 -4.55 -12.83 12.68
CA THR A 138 -5.87 -13.20 13.19
C THR A 138 -6.51 -12.08 13.99
N VAL A 139 -7.80 -11.81 13.69
CA VAL A 139 -8.62 -10.80 14.39
C VAL A 139 -9.46 -11.38 15.53
N ALA A 140 -9.23 -12.65 15.90
CA ALA A 140 -10.10 -13.37 16.81
C ALA A 140 -10.04 -12.90 18.27
N GLY A 141 -9.05 -12.08 18.66
CA GLY A 141 -8.83 -11.67 20.05
C GLY A 141 -8.79 -10.16 20.27
N GLY A 142 -8.49 -9.77 21.49
CA GLY A 142 -8.36 -8.38 21.90
C GLY A 142 -9.68 -7.64 22.04
N ARG A 143 -9.60 -6.32 22.20
CA ARG A 143 -10.76 -5.45 22.06
C ARG A 143 -11.23 -5.45 20.62
N LYS A 144 -12.53 -5.31 20.37
CA LYS A 144 -13.12 -5.29 19.00
C LYS A 144 -12.40 -4.30 18.08
N THR A 145 -12.01 -3.15 18.62
CA THR A 145 -11.26 -2.13 17.86
C THR A 145 -9.86 -2.60 17.44
N MET A 146 -9.17 -3.40 18.26
CA MET A 146 -7.85 -3.94 17.90
C MET A 146 -7.93 -4.84 16.66
N GLY A 147 -8.92 -5.74 16.60
CA GLY A 147 -9.15 -6.59 15.44
C GLY A 147 -9.46 -5.78 14.18
N ASN A 148 -10.29 -4.73 14.31
CA ASN A 148 -10.59 -3.81 13.19
C ASN A 148 -9.33 -3.09 12.71
N TYR A 149 -8.51 -2.53 13.61
CA TYR A 149 -7.26 -1.86 13.21
C TYR A 149 -6.26 -2.82 12.59
N LEU A 150 -6.18 -4.07 13.08
CA LEU A 150 -5.34 -5.09 12.43
C LEU A 150 -5.82 -5.38 11.01
N ALA A 151 -7.14 -5.54 10.80
CA ALA A 151 -7.71 -5.78 9.49
C ALA A 151 -7.48 -4.60 8.51
N PHE A 152 -7.66 -3.36 8.98
CA PHE A 152 -7.38 -2.18 8.17
C PHE A 152 -5.88 -2.02 7.89
N ALA A 153 -5.01 -2.27 8.85
CA ALA A 153 -3.57 -2.25 8.65
C ALA A 153 -3.12 -3.31 7.63
N MET A 154 -3.73 -4.51 7.65
CA MET A 154 -3.52 -5.52 6.61
C MET A 154 -4.01 -5.05 5.24
N SER A 155 -5.09 -4.28 5.15
CA SER A 155 -5.53 -3.66 3.90
C SER A 155 -4.55 -2.60 3.41
N LEU A 156 -3.99 -1.78 4.30
CA LEU A 156 -3.04 -0.74 3.96
C LEU A 156 -1.67 -1.29 3.50
N PHE A 157 -1.13 -2.29 4.21
CA PHE A 157 0.26 -2.73 4.08
C PHE A 157 0.43 -4.19 3.65
N GLY A 158 -0.60 -5.02 3.75
CA GLY A 158 -0.54 -6.45 3.43
C GLY A 158 -0.12 -6.72 1.99
N ARG A 159 0.67 -7.79 1.83
CA ARG A 159 1.22 -8.26 0.55
C ARG A 159 0.39 -9.43 0.01
N ARG A 160 0.68 -9.87 -1.21
CA ARG A 160 -0.02 -10.97 -1.84
C ARG A 160 0.07 -12.29 -1.07
N GLN A 161 1.20 -12.52 -0.39
CA GLN A 161 1.45 -13.72 0.41
C GLN A 161 0.83 -13.68 1.80
N ASP A 162 0.46 -12.50 2.32
CA ASP A 162 -0.08 -12.34 3.67
C ASP A 162 -1.56 -12.73 3.71
N ARG A 163 -2.01 -13.26 4.84
CA ARG A 163 -3.39 -13.72 5.06
C ARG A 163 -3.98 -13.10 6.32
N LEU A 164 -5.28 -12.91 6.30
CA LEU A 164 -6.08 -12.48 7.45
C LEU A 164 -7.18 -13.48 7.70
N SER A 165 -7.39 -13.85 8.95
CA SER A 165 -8.37 -14.87 9.34
C SER A 165 -9.00 -14.61 10.70
N HIS A 166 -10.07 -15.34 10.97
CA HIS A 166 -10.69 -15.45 12.29
C HIS A 166 -10.84 -16.94 12.61
N VAL A 167 -10.41 -17.37 13.80
CA VAL A 167 -10.65 -18.74 14.25
C VAL A 167 -12.08 -18.88 14.75
N LEU A 168 -12.75 -19.92 14.31
CA LEU A 168 -14.09 -20.32 14.75
C LEU A 168 -13.98 -21.64 15.49
N VAL A 169 -14.67 -21.73 16.61
CA VAL A 169 -14.78 -22.93 17.43
C VAL A 169 -16.26 -23.29 17.53
N SER A 170 -16.61 -24.58 17.61
CA SER A 170 -17.97 -25.02 17.81
C SER A 170 -18.56 -24.51 19.13
N GLU A 171 -19.86 -24.25 19.15
CA GLU A 171 -20.58 -23.52 20.22
C GLU A 171 -20.33 -24.06 21.63
N GLU A 172 -20.25 -25.38 21.77
CA GLU A 172 -20.03 -26.04 23.06
C GLU A 172 -18.66 -25.71 23.69
N PHE A 173 -17.71 -25.27 22.85
CA PHE A 173 -16.34 -24.93 23.24
C PHE A 173 -16.09 -23.43 23.30
N GLU A 174 -17.08 -22.60 22.91
CA GLU A 174 -16.98 -21.16 23.08
C GLU A 174 -16.98 -20.78 24.54
N ARG A 175 -16.03 -19.91 24.95
CA ARG A 175 -15.91 -19.48 26.36
C ARG A 175 -17.04 -18.59 26.84
N VAL A 176 -17.81 -18.05 25.92
CA VAL A 176 -18.99 -17.20 26.23
C VAL A 176 -20.23 -18.06 26.45
N GLY A 177 -20.17 -19.33 26.12
CA GLY A 177 -21.25 -20.29 26.33
C GLY A 177 -21.52 -20.55 27.81
N LYS A 178 -22.61 -21.23 28.10
CA LYS A 178 -22.95 -21.68 29.46
C LYS A 178 -22.96 -23.22 29.49
N PRO A 179 -22.09 -23.84 30.30
CA PRO A 179 -21.03 -23.28 31.12
C PRO A 179 -19.78 -22.89 30.31
N PRO A 180 -19.01 -21.84 30.69
CA PRO A 180 -17.76 -21.48 30.02
C PRO A 180 -16.73 -22.59 30.25
N VAL A 181 -16.15 -23.08 29.14
CA VAL A 181 -15.24 -24.24 29.13
C VAL A 181 -13.78 -23.85 28.96
N LYS A 182 -12.89 -24.71 29.44
CA LYS A 182 -11.44 -24.63 29.20
C LYS A 182 -11.10 -25.42 27.95
N PHE A 183 -11.02 -24.75 26.83
CA PHE A 183 -10.58 -25.31 25.57
C PHE A 183 -9.48 -24.43 24.99
N TYR A 184 -8.45 -25.05 24.41
CA TYR A 184 -7.27 -24.34 23.86
C TYR A 184 -6.87 -24.82 22.48
N TYR A 185 -7.10 -26.08 22.16
CA TYR A 185 -6.83 -26.73 20.87
C TYR A 185 -7.39 -28.16 20.88
N GLU A 186 -7.43 -28.81 19.75
CA GLU A 186 -7.77 -30.21 19.62
C GLU A 186 -6.48 -31.06 19.79
N PRO A 187 -6.30 -31.79 20.90
CA PRO A 187 -5.13 -32.64 21.11
C PRO A 187 -5.23 -33.96 20.27
N PRO A 188 -4.08 -34.67 20.04
CA PRO A 188 -4.08 -35.91 19.28
C PRO A 188 -4.93 -37.03 19.88
N ALA A 189 -5.05 -37.06 21.20
CA ALA A 189 -5.90 -37.97 21.93
C ALA A 189 -7.03 -37.22 22.66
N PRO A 190 -8.27 -37.75 22.64
CA PRO A 190 -9.40 -37.16 23.34
C PRO A 190 -9.13 -36.90 24.82
N ARG A 191 -9.48 -35.73 25.33
CA ARG A 191 -9.37 -35.36 26.72
C ARG A 191 -10.71 -34.85 27.26
N PRO A 192 -11.06 -35.14 28.52
CA PRO A 192 -12.25 -34.52 29.14
C PRO A 192 -12.15 -33.00 29.18
N VAL A 193 -13.26 -32.32 28.94
CA VAL A 193 -13.35 -30.87 29.00
C VAL A 193 -13.91 -30.44 30.35
N PHE A 194 -13.28 -29.42 30.92
CA PHE A 194 -13.66 -28.86 32.21
C PHE A 194 -14.10 -27.40 32.07
N ASP A 195 -14.98 -26.97 32.98
CA ASP A 195 -15.33 -25.55 33.10
C ASP A 195 -14.19 -24.75 33.79
N ILE A 196 -14.36 -23.43 33.89
CA ILE A 196 -13.37 -22.55 34.56
C ILE A 196 -13.19 -22.87 36.09
N LYS A 197 -14.12 -23.63 36.70
CA LYS A 197 -14.07 -24.07 38.10
C LYS A 197 -13.54 -25.48 38.26
N ASN A 198 -13.03 -26.09 37.15
CA ASN A 198 -12.58 -27.49 37.09
C ASN A 198 -13.67 -28.55 37.28
N ASN A 199 -14.94 -28.24 37.04
CA ASN A 199 -15.97 -29.26 37.00
C ASN A 199 -16.01 -29.90 35.60
N PRO A 200 -16.23 -31.22 35.48
CA PRO A 200 -16.42 -31.85 34.16
C PRO A 200 -17.67 -31.31 33.47
N VAL A 201 -17.54 -31.09 32.16
CA VAL A 201 -18.65 -30.58 31.33
C VAL A 201 -19.29 -31.76 30.60
N PHE A 202 -20.59 -31.71 30.46
CA PHE A 202 -21.38 -32.74 29.79
C PHE A 202 -22.15 -32.11 28.62
N THR A 203 -22.36 -32.89 27.58
CA THR A 203 -23.20 -32.57 26.44
C THR A 203 -24.71 -32.56 26.84
N ALA A 204 -25.59 -32.08 26.00
CA ALA A 204 -27.04 -32.03 26.27
C ALA A 204 -27.65 -33.44 26.49
N ASP A 205 -27.06 -34.47 25.93
CA ASP A 205 -27.44 -35.88 26.10
C ASP A 205 -26.75 -36.55 27.27
N GLY A 206 -26.08 -35.81 28.13
CA GLY A 206 -25.47 -36.30 29.41
C GLY A 206 -24.15 -37.03 29.26
N LYS A 207 -23.52 -37.03 28.12
CA LYS A 207 -22.20 -37.61 27.91
C LYS A 207 -21.10 -36.61 28.32
N PRO A 208 -19.95 -37.08 28.82
CA PRO A 208 -18.80 -36.20 29.06
C PRO A 208 -18.41 -35.49 27.77
N LEU A 209 -18.23 -34.16 27.82
CA LEU A 209 -17.70 -33.41 26.71
C LEU A 209 -16.21 -33.69 26.60
N THR A 210 -15.74 -34.06 25.39
CA THR A 210 -14.34 -34.37 25.11
C THR A 210 -13.81 -33.52 23.94
N THR A 211 -12.51 -33.29 23.92
CA THR A 211 -11.85 -32.38 22.98
C THR A 211 -11.97 -32.79 21.51
N ASP A 212 -12.15 -34.07 21.20
CA ASP A 212 -12.38 -34.58 19.84
C ASP A 212 -13.77 -34.21 19.27
N MET A 213 -14.69 -33.76 20.13
CA MET A 213 -15.98 -33.20 19.69
C MET A 213 -15.83 -31.76 19.19
N ALA A 214 -14.72 -31.10 19.49
CA ALA A 214 -14.47 -29.74 19.04
C ALA A 214 -14.23 -29.68 17.54
N ARG A 215 -14.72 -28.60 16.95
CA ARG A 215 -14.41 -28.25 15.56
C ARG A 215 -13.85 -26.85 15.53
N THR A 216 -12.55 -26.76 15.22
CA THR A 216 -11.89 -25.48 14.99
C THR A 216 -11.60 -25.30 13.51
N THR A 217 -11.92 -24.14 12.96
CA THR A 217 -11.69 -23.78 11.56
C THR A 217 -11.21 -22.34 11.48
N LEU A 218 -10.53 -21.98 10.37
CA LEU A 218 -10.22 -20.60 10.06
C LEU A 218 -11.18 -20.07 9.01
N ALA A 219 -11.92 -19.02 9.36
CA ALA A 219 -12.61 -18.20 8.39
C ALA A 219 -11.60 -17.22 7.79
N GLU A 220 -11.25 -17.41 6.53
CA GLU A 220 -10.39 -16.46 5.83
C GLU A 220 -11.15 -15.15 5.59
N ILE A 221 -10.51 -14.03 5.87
CA ILE A 221 -11.05 -12.68 5.66
C ILE A 221 -10.32 -12.06 4.47
N PRO A 222 -10.94 -12.03 3.27
CA PRO A 222 -10.37 -11.32 2.13
C PRO A 222 -10.23 -9.84 2.44
N PHE A 223 -9.13 -9.23 2.02
CA PHE A 223 -8.91 -7.80 2.18
C PHE A 223 -8.37 -7.15 0.92
N VAL A 224 -8.75 -5.89 0.71
CA VAL A 224 -8.26 -5.10 -0.42
C VAL A 224 -6.84 -4.63 -0.12
N ARG A 225 -5.92 -4.80 -1.08
CA ARG A 225 -4.52 -4.37 -0.92
C ARG A 225 -4.34 -2.97 -1.47
N LEU A 226 -4.25 -2.01 -0.57
CA LEU A 226 -4.10 -0.58 -0.87
C LEU A 226 -2.64 -0.12 -0.88
N ARG A 227 -1.69 -1.01 -0.57
CA ARG A 227 -0.26 -0.70 -0.47
C ARG A 227 0.30 0.07 -1.66
N ARG A 228 -0.17 -0.22 -2.88
CA ARG A 228 0.28 0.47 -4.10
C ARG A 228 -0.21 1.92 -4.20
N ILE A 229 -1.20 2.29 -3.40
CA ILE A 229 -1.76 3.64 -3.35
C ILE A 229 -0.94 4.53 -2.39
N LEU A 230 -0.33 3.93 -1.36
CA LEU A 230 0.55 4.63 -0.43
C LEU A 230 1.84 5.05 -1.15
N SER A 231 2.23 6.32 -1.05
CA SER A 231 3.49 6.82 -1.63
C SER A 231 4.71 6.25 -0.89
N GLU A 232 5.85 6.14 -1.60
CA GLU A 232 7.10 5.63 -1.03
C GLU A 232 7.60 6.48 0.15
N ASP A 233 7.36 7.79 0.12
CA ASP A 233 7.76 8.72 1.18
C ASP A 233 7.12 8.41 2.55
N TYR A 234 5.98 7.71 2.57
CA TYR A 234 5.32 7.25 3.79
C TYR A 234 5.76 5.84 4.23
N GLY A 235 6.52 5.13 3.40
CA GLY A 235 7.00 3.78 3.69
C GLY A 235 7.99 3.72 4.85
N ASP A 236 8.77 4.76 5.10
CA ASP A 236 9.91 4.74 6.02
C ASP A 236 9.73 5.56 7.30
N GLN A 237 8.81 6.51 7.33
CA GLN A 237 8.56 7.33 8.53
C GLN A 237 7.41 6.77 9.36
N PRO A 238 7.54 6.73 10.71
CA PRO A 238 6.42 6.44 11.59
C PRO A 238 5.27 7.41 11.31
N GLY A 239 4.05 6.88 11.25
CA GLY A 239 2.87 7.67 10.94
C GLY A 239 1.66 7.31 11.77
N GLU A 240 0.71 8.24 11.85
CA GLU A 240 -0.57 7.99 12.48
C GLU A 240 -1.49 7.20 11.55
N TYR A 241 -2.23 6.25 12.07
CA TYR A 241 -3.22 5.49 11.33
C TYR A 241 -4.18 6.37 10.52
N ALA A 242 -4.71 7.44 11.16
CA ALA A 242 -5.59 8.40 10.50
C ALA A 242 -4.94 9.09 9.30
N SER A 243 -3.63 9.37 9.38
CA SER A 243 -2.87 9.98 8.28
C SER A 243 -2.73 9.03 7.09
N PHE A 244 -2.48 7.74 7.34
CA PHE A 244 -2.45 6.72 6.28
C PHE A 244 -3.81 6.56 5.61
N VAL A 245 -4.89 6.50 6.39
CA VAL A 245 -6.26 6.41 5.87
C VAL A 245 -6.59 7.63 5.02
N LYS A 246 -6.28 8.84 5.51
CA LYS A 246 -6.50 10.08 4.77
C LYS A 246 -5.73 10.10 3.45
N GLN A 247 -4.47 9.67 3.47
CA GLN A 247 -3.67 9.61 2.24
C GLN A 247 -4.28 8.68 1.21
N VAL A 248 -4.67 7.47 1.62
CA VAL A 248 -5.32 6.52 0.71
C VAL A 248 -6.64 7.09 0.19
N GLN A 249 -7.44 7.71 1.06
CA GLN A 249 -8.69 8.33 0.65
C GLN A 249 -8.44 9.46 -0.35
N ASP A 250 -7.48 10.34 -0.09
CA ASP A 250 -7.10 11.42 -1.02
C ASP A 250 -6.66 10.87 -2.39
N GLU A 251 -5.98 9.72 -2.44
CA GLU A 251 -5.59 9.07 -3.70
C GLU A 251 -6.79 8.42 -4.40
N LEU A 252 -7.69 7.77 -3.65
CA LEU A 252 -8.93 7.20 -4.19
C LEU A 252 -9.85 8.30 -4.72
N ASP A 253 -10.00 9.40 -4.00
CA ASP A 253 -10.79 10.55 -4.44
C ASP A 253 -10.24 11.15 -5.74
N LEU A 254 -8.91 11.12 -5.93
CA LEU A 254 -8.31 11.51 -7.20
C LEU A 254 -8.67 10.56 -8.35
N LEU A 255 -8.91 9.27 -8.06
CA LEU A 255 -9.36 8.30 -9.06
C LEU A 255 -10.85 8.47 -9.40
N GLU A 256 -11.67 8.82 -8.42
CA GLU A 256 -13.13 8.89 -8.54
C GLU A 256 -13.62 10.27 -9.00
N THR A 257 -12.96 11.33 -8.56
CA THR A 257 -13.38 12.69 -8.87
C THR A 257 -12.70 13.23 -10.11
N ASP A 258 -13.47 13.93 -10.90
CA ASP A 258 -13.07 14.62 -12.12
C ASP A 258 -12.29 15.92 -11.78
N HIS A 259 -11.23 15.78 -10.97
CA HIS A 259 -10.41 16.91 -10.56
C HIS A 259 -9.72 17.59 -11.75
N PRO A 260 -9.61 18.94 -11.73
CA PRO A 260 -8.90 19.65 -12.79
C PRO A 260 -7.42 19.26 -12.81
N VAL A 261 -6.91 18.97 -13.99
CA VAL A 261 -5.48 18.85 -14.25
C VAL A 261 -4.89 20.25 -14.27
N LYS A 262 -4.30 20.65 -13.17
CA LYS A 262 -3.57 21.91 -13.11
C LYS A 262 -2.17 21.69 -13.66
N ILE A 263 -1.91 22.25 -14.83
CA ILE A 263 -0.60 22.22 -15.48
C ILE A 263 0.10 23.54 -15.18
N HIS A 264 1.02 23.52 -14.22
CA HIS A 264 1.83 24.69 -13.89
C HIS A 264 2.97 24.79 -14.91
N LEU A 265 2.99 25.87 -15.65
CA LEU A 265 3.92 26.08 -16.77
C LEU A 265 5.22 26.77 -16.35
N ASN A 266 5.31 27.35 -15.14
CA ASN A 266 6.50 28.06 -14.70
C ASN A 266 7.71 27.13 -14.47
N SER A 267 8.92 27.68 -14.62
CA SER A 267 10.18 27.00 -14.92
C SER A 267 10.69 26.00 -13.85
N HIS A 268 10.22 26.05 -12.61
CA HIS A 268 10.89 25.35 -11.51
C HIS A 268 10.09 24.26 -10.82
N ARG A 269 8.76 24.27 -10.90
CA ARG A 269 7.92 23.23 -10.28
C ARG A 269 6.66 22.98 -11.08
N ARG A 270 6.66 21.90 -11.82
CA ARG A 270 5.49 21.48 -12.61
C ARG A 270 4.65 20.54 -11.77
N LYS A 271 3.34 20.78 -11.74
CA LYS A 271 2.40 19.95 -10.99
C LYS A 271 1.30 19.47 -11.91
N ILE A 272 0.92 18.20 -11.78
CA ILE A 272 -0.34 17.69 -12.27
C ILE A 272 -1.15 17.30 -11.06
N ALA A 273 -2.33 17.87 -10.93
CA ALA A 273 -3.14 17.79 -9.71
C ALA A 273 -2.33 18.23 -8.46
N LYS A 274 -2.22 17.40 -7.42
CA LYS A 274 -1.42 17.67 -6.22
C LYS A 274 0.04 17.22 -6.32
N HIS A 275 0.39 16.45 -7.36
CA HIS A 275 1.72 15.85 -7.48
C HIS A 275 2.69 16.81 -8.16
N ALA A 276 3.79 17.11 -7.47
CA ALA A 276 4.90 17.87 -8.02
C ALA A 276 5.96 16.92 -8.59
N PHE A 277 6.34 17.11 -9.85
CA PHE A 277 7.39 16.35 -10.49
C PHE A 277 8.13 17.21 -11.52
N SER A 278 9.36 16.81 -11.85
CA SER A 278 10.19 17.55 -12.79
C SER A 278 10.10 16.95 -14.18
N LEU A 279 9.54 17.72 -15.13
CA LEU A 279 9.62 17.41 -16.54
C LEU A 279 10.69 18.27 -17.19
N THR A 280 11.45 17.68 -18.11
CA THR A 280 12.32 18.44 -19.00
C THR A 280 11.47 19.32 -19.91
N PRO A 281 11.98 20.42 -20.50
CA PRO A 281 11.18 21.23 -21.43
C PRO A 281 10.61 20.44 -22.60
N GLY A 282 11.36 19.48 -23.15
CA GLY A 282 10.84 18.61 -24.21
C GLY A 282 9.66 17.74 -23.77
N GLU A 283 9.76 17.14 -22.60
CA GLU A 283 8.69 16.34 -21.99
C GLU A 283 7.47 17.22 -21.69
N MET A 284 7.68 18.42 -21.14
CA MET A 284 6.60 19.36 -20.87
C MET A 284 5.91 19.84 -22.13
N LEU A 285 6.69 20.11 -23.16
CA LEU A 285 6.17 20.50 -24.47
C LEU A 285 5.25 19.41 -25.03
N MET A 286 5.68 18.16 -24.99
CA MET A 286 4.85 17.04 -25.42
C MET A 286 3.57 16.92 -24.62
N TYR A 287 3.65 17.02 -23.29
CA TYR A 287 2.47 16.99 -22.44
C TYR A 287 1.51 18.15 -22.73
N ALA A 288 2.03 19.35 -22.90
CA ALA A 288 1.25 20.55 -23.25
C ALA A 288 0.54 20.46 -24.60
N ILE A 289 1.17 19.83 -25.61
CA ILE A 289 0.56 19.59 -26.92
C ILE A 289 -0.70 18.73 -26.74
N PHE A 290 -0.60 17.59 -26.09
CA PHE A 290 -1.73 16.69 -25.91
C PHE A 290 -2.80 17.29 -24.99
N ALA A 291 -2.40 17.98 -23.92
CA ALA A 291 -3.32 18.66 -23.01
C ALA A 291 -4.11 19.76 -23.72
N ARG A 292 -3.43 20.57 -24.54
CA ARG A 292 -4.09 21.63 -25.33
C ARG A 292 -5.01 21.05 -26.38
N GLN A 293 -4.54 20.05 -27.13
CA GLN A 293 -5.36 19.39 -28.15
C GLN A 293 -6.63 18.79 -27.53
N ARG A 294 -6.50 18.13 -26.38
CA ARG A 294 -7.65 17.59 -25.64
C ARG A 294 -8.62 18.68 -25.19
N ARG A 295 -8.09 19.81 -24.71
CA ARG A 295 -8.91 20.93 -24.24
C ARG A 295 -9.70 21.63 -25.34
N THR A 296 -9.13 21.73 -26.52
CA THR A 296 -9.71 22.48 -27.66
C THR A 296 -10.52 21.61 -28.61
N ALA A 297 -10.34 20.29 -28.58
CA ALA A 297 -11.04 19.37 -29.47
C ALA A 297 -12.52 19.21 -29.09
N LEU A 298 -13.40 19.32 -30.08
CA LEU A 298 -14.85 19.17 -29.91
C LEU A 298 -15.26 17.70 -29.65
N THR A 299 -14.45 16.74 -30.07
CA THR A 299 -14.69 15.30 -29.90
C THR A 299 -13.41 14.59 -29.46
N GLU A 300 -13.55 13.44 -28.78
CA GLU A 300 -12.40 12.60 -28.43
C GLU A 300 -11.59 12.17 -29.64
N GLU A 301 -12.27 11.94 -30.76
CA GLU A 301 -11.65 11.57 -32.00
C GLU A 301 -10.70 12.63 -32.54
N LYS A 302 -11.06 13.92 -32.44
CA LYS A 302 -10.22 15.05 -32.82
C LYS A 302 -9.13 15.36 -31.81
N ALA A 303 -9.27 14.87 -30.55
CA ALA A 303 -8.27 15.04 -29.51
C ALA A 303 -7.08 14.08 -29.63
N ALA A 304 -7.28 12.96 -30.37
CA ALA A 304 -6.25 11.96 -30.55
C ALA A 304 -5.36 12.31 -31.75
N LEU A 305 -4.05 12.30 -31.53
CA LEU A 305 -3.05 12.66 -32.54
C LEU A 305 -2.12 11.47 -32.85
N LEU A 306 -1.87 11.26 -34.13
CA LEU A 306 -0.70 10.51 -34.60
C LEU A 306 0.56 11.36 -34.40
N TYR A 307 1.70 10.73 -34.13
CA TYR A 307 2.97 11.46 -34.03
C TYR A 307 3.30 12.19 -35.36
N ASP A 308 2.91 11.61 -36.51
CA ASP A 308 3.14 12.18 -37.82
C ASP A 308 2.15 13.33 -38.15
N GLU A 309 1.05 13.44 -37.40
CA GLU A 309 0.05 14.51 -37.51
C GLU A 309 0.35 15.67 -36.54
N ILE A 310 1.35 15.56 -35.69
CA ILE A 310 1.79 16.67 -34.85
C ILE A 310 2.49 17.71 -35.73
N LEU A 311 1.69 18.63 -36.21
CA LEU A 311 2.12 19.73 -37.06
C LEU A 311 2.85 20.80 -36.25
N PHE A 312 3.57 21.64 -36.94
CA PHE A 312 4.26 22.80 -36.39
C PHE A 312 3.34 23.68 -35.52
N GLU A 313 2.12 23.90 -35.95
CA GLU A 313 1.12 24.69 -35.24
C GLU A 313 0.89 24.16 -33.79
N HIS A 314 0.95 22.85 -33.58
CA HIS A 314 0.83 22.25 -32.23
C HIS A 314 1.99 22.64 -31.35
N PHE A 315 3.22 22.61 -31.88
CA PHE A 315 4.42 23.03 -31.17
C PHE A 315 4.41 24.52 -30.86
N GLU A 316 4.10 25.35 -31.85
CA GLU A 316 4.01 26.81 -31.71
C GLU A 316 3.03 27.20 -30.61
N ASN A 317 1.85 26.63 -30.63
CA ASN A 317 0.82 26.88 -29.66
C ASN A 317 1.21 26.42 -28.24
N ALA A 318 1.90 25.29 -28.11
CA ALA A 318 2.37 24.80 -26.83
C ALA A 318 3.54 25.64 -26.30
N ILE A 319 4.45 26.07 -27.19
CA ILE A 319 5.56 26.97 -26.84
C ILE A 319 5.03 28.32 -26.38
N ARG A 320 4.07 28.91 -27.06
CA ARG A 320 3.42 30.18 -26.66
C ARG A 320 2.82 30.08 -25.24
N LEU A 321 2.22 28.94 -24.88
CA LEU A 321 1.70 28.70 -23.54
C LEU A 321 2.82 28.66 -22.50
N ILE A 322 3.92 28.00 -22.82
CA ILE A 322 5.06 27.82 -21.88
C ILE A 322 5.81 29.15 -21.72
N THR A 323 6.11 29.84 -22.83
CA THR A 323 6.85 31.12 -22.80
C THR A 323 6.04 32.22 -22.17
N ALA A 324 4.73 32.32 -22.43
CA ALA A 324 3.86 33.28 -21.78
C ALA A 324 3.78 33.08 -20.26
N ALA A 325 3.97 31.85 -19.78
CA ALA A 325 4.01 31.57 -18.36
C ALA A 325 5.35 31.95 -17.70
N ASP A 326 6.45 31.85 -18.46
CA ASP A 326 7.81 32.19 -17.98
C ASP A 326 8.11 33.69 -18.14
N GLY A 327 7.23 34.47 -18.78
CA GLY A 327 7.49 35.88 -19.10
C GLY A 327 8.55 36.08 -20.19
N ASP A 328 8.85 35.05 -20.96
CA ASP A 328 9.91 34.98 -21.94
C ASP A 328 9.34 35.15 -23.37
N GLU A 329 9.46 36.34 -23.93
CA GLU A 329 9.05 36.63 -25.31
C GLU A 329 10.02 36.12 -26.39
N TYR A 330 11.17 35.60 -25.97
CA TYR A 330 12.28 35.24 -26.83
C TYR A 330 11.94 34.22 -27.94
N GLY A 331 10.94 33.40 -27.70
CA GLY A 331 10.53 32.36 -28.65
C GLY A 331 9.78 32.87 -29.88
N LEU A 332 9.18 34.05 -29.83
CA LEU A 332 8.35 34.57 -30.93
C LEU A 332 9.17 35.28 -32.03
N ASP A 333 10.27 35.92 -31.67
CA ASP A 333 11.12 36.66 -32.58
C ASP A 333 11.83 35.77 -33.62
N CYS A 334 12.20 34.53 -33.27
CA CYS A 334 12.80 33.58 -34.20
C CYS A 334 11.88 33.13 -35.32
N VAL A 335 10.57 33.03 -35.07
CA VAL A 335 9.57 32.63 -36.07
C VAL A 335 9.31 33.79 -37.04
N MET A 336 9.35 35.02 -36.54
CA MET A 336 9.09 36.23 -37.34
C MET A 336 10.23 36.56 -38.30
N ASN A 337 11.44 36.05 -38.06
CA ASN A 337 12.63 36.33 -38.87
C ASN A 337 12.98 35.25 -39.93
N GLY A 338 12.01 34.39 -40.31
CA GLY A 338 12.14 33.52 -41.51
C GLY A 338 12.87 32.17 -41.24
N GLY A 339 13.11 31.80 -39.99
CA GLY A 339 13.54 30.44 -39.62
C GLY A 339 12.41 29.42 -39.81
N THR A 340 12.76 28.17 -40.07
CA THR A 340 11.75 27.12 -40.10
C THR A 340 11.20 26.90 -38.68
N PRO A 341 9.95 26.54 -38.58
CA PRO A 341 9.30 26.16 -37.33
C PRO A 341 10.09 25.17 -36.50
N TYR A 342 10.88 24.37 -37.16
CA TYR A 342 11.70 23.34 -36.56
C TYR A 342 12.97 23.93 -35.96
N ASP A 343 13.57 24.91 -36.64
CA ASP A 343 14.75 25.62 -36.13
C ASP A 343 14.44 26.38 -34.83
N PHE A 344 13.21 26.94 -34.76
CA PHE A 344 12.72 27.58 -33.58
C PHE A 344 12.58 26.59 -32.37
N LEU A 345 11.95 25.44 -32.57
CA LEU A 345 11.81 24.42 -31.54
C LEU A 345 13.18 23.92 -31.06
N ILE A 346 14.10 23.69 -32.00
CA ILE A 346 15.47 23.29 -31.73
C ILE A 346 16.17 24.35 -30.91
N ASN A 347 16.14 25.60 -31.32
CA ASN A 347 16.81 26.70 -30.63
C ASN A 347 16.22 26.90 -29.23
N TYR A 348 14.90 26.85 -29.05
CA TYR A 348 14.25 26.96 -27.77
C TYR A 348 14.68 25.84 -26.81
N LEU A 349 14.69 24.60 -27.27
CA LEU A 349 15.04 23.44 -26.44
C LEU A 349 16.53 23.39 -26.13
N VAL A 350 17.38 23.83 -27.06
CA VAL A 350 18.83 23.93 -26.85
C VAL A 350 19.17 25.04 -25.85
N GLN A 351 18.55 26.21 -25.98
CA GLN A 351 18.79 27.30 -25.04
C GLN A 351 18.33 26.98 -23.61
N LYS A 352 17.19 26.30 -23.46
CA LYS A 352 16.65 25.99 -22.13
C LYS A 352 17.34 24.77 -21.45
N GLN A 353 17.89 23.80 -22.21
CA GLN A 353 18.48 22.58 -21.59
C GLN A 353 19.68 21.95 -22.30
N GLY A 354 20.11 22.44 -23.45
CA GLY A 354 21.12 21.75 -24.25
C GLY A 354 20.69 20.35 -24.76
N ARG A 355 19.39 20.07 -24.79
CA ARG A 355 18.80 18.81 -25.28
C ARG A 355 17.76 19.09 -26.35
N LEU A 356 17.83 18.34 -27.43
CA LEU A 356 16.97 18.48 -28.60
C LEU A 356 15.95 17.36 -28.65
N VAL A 357 14.76 17.69 -29.16
CA VAL A 357 13.70 16.72 -29.46
C VAL A 357 13.92 16.17 -30.86
N ASN A 358 13.94 14.87 -31.02
CA ASN A 358 14.05 14.22 -32.33
C ASN A 358 12.68 13.71 -32.77
N GLY A 359 12.05 14.43 -33.69
CA GLY A 359 11.07 13.83 -34.58
C GLY A 359 11.81 13.03 -35.68
N ARG A 360 11.23 12.31 -36.56
CA ARG A 360 11.84 11.49 -37.64
C ARG A 360 12.86 12.20 -38.54
N ILE A 361 13.41 13.32 -38.15
CA ILE A 361 14.28 14.15 -38.98
C ILE A 361 15.69 14.01 -38.43
N ASN A 362 16.59 13.42 -39.20
CA ASN A 362 18.04 13.43 -39.01
C ASN A 362 18.60 14.85 -39.12
N ARG A 363 18.19 15.77 -38.26
CA ARG A 363 18.74 17.12 -38.22
C ARG A 363 19.67 17.29 -37.05
N VAL A 364 20.68 18.03 -37.26
CA VAL A 364 21.72 18.42 -36.35
C VAL A 364 21.37 19.82 -35.88
N GLY A 365 21.19 20.02 -34.59
CA GLY A 365 21.06 21.35 -34.00
C GLY A 365 22.43 21.92 -33.64
N ILE A 366 22.53 23.23 -33.47
CA ILE A 366 23.75 23.90 -33.03
C ILE A 366 23.54 24.37 -31.59
N ASN A 367 24.45 24.01 -30.67
CA ASN A 367 24.39 24.48 -29.29
C ASN A 367 24.97 25.90 -29.16
N GLU A 368 24.88 26.52 -27.98
CA GLU A 368 25.39 27.87 -27.67
C GLU A 368 26.91 28.06 -27.98
N LYS A 369 27.64 26.97 -28.16
CA LYS A 369 29.06 26.97 -28.52
C LYS A 369 29.31 26.73 -30.01
N GLY A 370 28.28 26.81 -30.86
CA GLY A 370 28.38 26.57 -32.30
C GLY A 370 28.68 25.13 -32.71
N LYS A 371 28.53 24.16 -31.78
CA LYS A 371 28.76 22.74 -32.06
C LYS A 371 27.49 22.03 -32.46
N GLU A 372 27.57 21.22 -33.50
CA GLU A 372 26.49 20.31 -33.90
C GLU A 372 26.16 19.31 -32.79
N VAL A 373 24.88 19.23 -32.44
CA VAL A 373 24.35 18.33 -31.45
C VAL A 373 23.30 17.43 -32.10
N LYS A 374 23.51 16.12 -32.03
CA LYS A 374 22.51 15.15 -32.50
C LYS A 374 21.28 15.18 -31.61
N LEU A 375 20.14 15.10 -32.24
CA LEU A 375 18.83 14.96 -31.58
C LEU A 375 18.77 13.62 -30.82
N ASN A 376 18.66 13.66 -29.52
CA ASN A 376 18.84 12.49 -28.68
C ASN A 376 17.55 11.72 -28.34
N LYS A 377 16.35 12.27 -28.62
CA LYS A 377 15.09 11.60 -28.33
C LYS A 377 14.02 11.85 -29.38
N THR A 378 13.27 10.82 -29.77
CA THR A 378 12.09 10.91 -30.62
C THR A 378 10.87 11.42 -29.81
N LEU A 379 9.82 11.89 -30.52
CA LEU A 379 8.56 12.26 -29.87
C LEU A 379 7.97 11.09 -29.06
N HIS A 380 8.10 9.89 -29.59
CA HIS A 380 7.68 8.66 -28.91
C HIS A 380 8.44 8.43 -27.60
N GLU A 381 9.74 8.64 -27.60
CA GLU A 381 10.58 8.51 -26.39
C GLU A 381 10.23 9.58 -25.35
N LEU A 382 9.91 10.80 -25.76
CA LEU A 382 9.48 11.86 -24.86
C LEU A 382 8.13 11.51 -24.19
N VAL A 383 7.16 11.00 -24.93
CA VAL A 383 5.87 10.57 -24.38
C VAL A 383 6.07 9.41 -23.41
N ARG A 384 6.91 8.44 -23.78
CA ARG A 384 7.25 7.33 -22.88
C ARG A 384 7.89 7.82 -21.58
N ASP A 385 8.82 8.76 -21.66
CA ASP A 385 9.51 9.28 -20.49
C ASP A 385 8.58 10.12 -19.59
N VAL A 386 7.66 10.89 -20.18
CA VAL A 386 6.58 11.57 -19.43
C VAL A 386 5.75 10.55 -18.67
N ASN A 387 5.25 9.53 -19.37
CA ASN A 387 4.40 8.52 -18.75
C ASN A 387 5.14 7.75 -17.63
N ALA A 388 6.41 7.39 -17.84
CA ALA A 388 7.22 6.73 -16.83
C ALA A 388 7.36 7.59 -15.55
N LYS A 389 7.54 8.91 -15.69
CA LYS A 389 7.59 9.83 -14.55
C LYS A 389 6.24 9.97 -13.84
N LEU A 390 5.14 9.89 -14.58
CA LEU A 390 3.79 9.90 -14.01
C LEU A 390 3.51 8.59 -13.25
N GLU A 391 3.93 7.44 -13.83
CA GLU A 391 3.83 6.13 -13.18
C GLU A 391 4.67 6.05 -11.90
N ASP A 392 5.90 6.54 -11.92
CA ASP A 392 6.78 6.63 -10.75
C ASP A 392 6.12 7.40 -9.60
N LYS A 393 5.42 8.49 -9.93
CA LYS A 393 4.65 9.29 -8.96
C LYS A 393 3.24 8.77 -8.72
N ARG A 394 2.90 7.58 -9.24
CA ARG A 394 1.57 6.94 -9.10
C ARG A 394 0.40 7.81 -9.54
N ILE A 395 0.64 8.69 -10.49
CA ILE A 395 -0.40 9.55 -11.04
C ILE A 395 -1.37 8.70 -11.87
N PRO A 396 -2.69 8.87 -11.69
CA PRO A 396 -3.68 8.05 -12.38
C PRO A 396 -3.52 8.02 -13.90
N ASP A 397 -3.81 6.88 -14.48
CA ASP A 397 -3.70 6.57 -15.91
C ASP A 397 -4.35 7.58 -16.85
N ARG A 398 -5.45 8.24 -16.43
CA ARG A 398 -6.14 9.27 -17.21
C ARG A 398 -5.29 10.51 -17.47
N PHE A 399 -4.25 10.74 -16.67
CA PHE A 399 -3.30 11.84 -16.88
C PHE A 399 -2.13 11.46 -17.79
N MET A 400 -2.04 10.21 -18.21
CA MET A 400 -1.01 9.73 -19.11
C MET A 400 -1.39 9.90 -20.56
N ILE A 401 -0.41 10.13 -21.42
CA ILE A 401 -0.60 10.16 -22.86
C ILE A 401 -0.67 8.71 -23.35
N LYS A 402 -1.87 8.19 -23.60
CA LYS A 402 -2.08 6.79 -23.98
C LYS A 402 -2.57 6.64 -25.41
N PRO A 403 -2.23 5.52 -26.08
CA PRO A 403 -2.77 5.21 -27.39
C PRO A 403 -4.27 4.90 -27.29
N GLN A 404 -5.08 5.53 -28.12
CA GLN A 404 -6.47 5.18 -28.36
C GLN A 404 -6.55 4.31 -29.60
N ARG A 405 -7.14 3.13 -29.51
CA ARG A 405 -7.37 2.29 -30.68
C ARG A 405 -8.50 2.87 -31.52
N LYS A 406 -8.15 3.48 -32.64
CA LYS A 406 -9.10 3.76 -33.74
C LYS A 406 -9.04 2.64 -34.76
N THR A 407 -10.13 2.47 -35.48
CA THR A 407 -10.29 1.55 -36.61
C THR A 407 -9.07 1.52 -37.50
N LYS A 408 -8.49 0.31 -37.77
CA LYS A 408 -7.36 0.03 -38.64
C LYS A 408 -5.95 0.28 -38.05
N ASN A 409 -5.60 -0.40 -36.93
CA ASN A 409 -4.23 -0.72 -36.51
C ASN A 409 -3.21 0.43 -36.31
N VAL A 410 -3.58 1.70 -36.35
CA VAL A 410 -2.68 2.81 -36.06
C VAL A 410 -3.09 3.46 -34.74
N PRO A 411 -2.24 3.41 -33.69
CA PRO A 411 -2.57 3.99 -32.39
C PRO A 411 -2.44 5.53 -32.45
N HIS A 412 -3.54 6.23 -32.23
CA HIS A 412 -3.54 7.66 -31.94
C HIS A 412 -3.28 7.88 -30.46
N ASN A 413 -2.54 8.90 -30.10
CA ASN A 413 -2.23 9.22 -28.72
C ASN A 413 -3.09 10.36 -28.19
N TRP A 414 -3.55 10.28 -26.97
CA TRP A 414 -4.41 11.27 -26.35
C TRP A 414 -4.35 11.26 -24.81
N LEU A 415 -4.88 12.31 -24.20
CA LEU A 415 -5.14 12.37 -22.77
C LEU A 415 -6.61 12.03 -22.48
N ALA A 416 -6.87 11.09 -21.58
CA ALA A 416 -8.23 10.66 -21.23
C ALA A 416 -8.97 11.64 -20.29
N VAL A 417 -8.33 12.73 -19.87
CA VAL A 417 -8.93 13.75 -19.02
C VAL A 417 -10.04 14.50 -19.74
N SER A 418 -11.12 14.87 -19.03
CA SER A 418 -12.18 15.70 -19.57
C SER A 418 -11.64 17.09 -19.96
N PRO A 419 -12.03 17.67 -21.13
CA PRO A 419 -11.49 18.94 -21.64
C PRO A 419 -11.63 20.12 -20.68
N ASP A 420 -12.78 20.21 -19.97
CA ASP A 420 -13.09 21.26 -19.01
C ASP A 420 -12.24 21.20 -17.74
N LYS A 421 -11.60 20.05 -17.50
CA LYS A 421 -10.74 19.84 -16.35
C LYS A 421 -9.26 20.16 -16.60
N ILE A 422 -8.88 20.51 -17.81
CA ILE A 422 -7.50 20.90 -18.13
C ILE A 422 -7.33 22.40 -17.90
N VAL A 423 -6.55 22.77 -16.88
CA VAL A 423 -6.29 24.16 -16.49
C VAL A 423 -4.80 24.43 -16.58
N PHE A 424 -4.41 25.36 -17.44
CA PHE A 424 -3.05 25.88 -17.49
C PHE A 424 -2.90 27.00 -16.46
N MET A 425 -1.93 26.86 -15.58
CA MET A 425 -1.61 27.80 -14.50
C MET A 425 -0.30 28.52 -14.83
N LYS A 426 -0.28 29.84 -14.62
CA LYS A 426 0.93 30.67 -14.75
C LYS A 426 1.83 30.48 -13.54
#